data_b0badef49fe4b9e8afd425a0ee0bc816
#
_entry.id   b0badef49fe4b9e8afd425a0ee0bc816
#
_cell.length_a   1.000
_cell.length_b   1.000
_cell.length_c   1.000
_cell.angle_alpha   90.00
_cell.angle_beta   90.00
_cell.angle_gamma   90.00
#
_symmetry.space_group_name_H-M   'P 1'
#
loop_
_entity.id
_entity.type
_entity.pdbx_description
1 polymer ?
#
loop_
_entity_poly.entity_id
_entity_poly.type
_entity_poly.pdbx_seq_one_letter_code
_entity_poly.pdbx_strand_id
1 'polypeptide(L)'
;MIRSSLRFATAFALVLVAGGVHSQTTGSGPAPVLNVGSSENAISRKLDLSIGRSLIVELPRDAKEVFVANPKVANAVVRTARKLFVIGIADGSTSMFVMDGDGQQITALDINVGRDLNVLRQTLRTALPNSQIEIKPAGDSILLVGTVPNASDATQAVDIAKAFVGGASSWRSGAVINSLTIRDRDQVMVKVTVSEVSRKAIKQLGINSSGEWKLGKFSLTPTIDNPFSLSPQALSASAIGAGIGNSQNFTLRALERAGMARVLAEPTVTAISGESAKFTAGGEIPVPSGYSCDPTKGICTVGVSYKPIGVALNFTPIVLSANKISMRIATEVTELDFENQIVLQGAPGQPTVTVPAFRVRKSDTTVELPSGGTLATAGLIQRVSKTSINGLPGLMNLPIIGVLFRSRDYQREETELMITATPYIAKPMQPTEVQRPDDGFVETHDSQAILLGRLNKIYGSGGGPVPQAYKGRVGFIAD
;
A
#
# COMPACT_ATOMS: atom_id res chain seq x y z
N MET A 1 -16.88 -19.41 -52.80
CA MET A 1 -18.15 -19.04 -53.49
C MET A 1 -18.72 -17.78 -52.81
N ILE A 2 -18.71 -16.70 -53.63
CA ILE A 2 -19.73 -15.63 -53.75
C ILE A 2 -19.84 -14.71 -52.53
N ARG A 3 -19.18 -13.55 -52.57
CA ARG A 3 -19.62 -12.17 -52.92
C ARG A 3 -20.76 -11.61 -52.09
N SER A 4 -20.51 -10.52 -51.31
CA SER A 4 -20.96 -9.19 -51.77
C SER A 4 -20.42 -8.07 -50.88
N SER A 5 -19.84 -7.14 -51.56
CA SER A 5 -19.40 -5.80 -51.17
C SER A 5 -20.59 -4.89 -50.89
N LEU A 6 -20.53 -4.06 -49.85
CA LEU A 6 -21.32 -2.82 -49.84
C LEU A 6 -20.45 -1.66 -49.33
N ARG A 7 -20.12 -0.78 -50.27
CA ARG A 7 -19.44 0.50 -50.07
C ARG A 7 -20.48 1.51 -49.58
N PHE A 8 -20.21 2.16 -48.46
CA PHE A 8 -20.86 3.44 -48.12
C PHE A 8 -19.78 4.54 -48.15
N ALA A 9 -19.88 5.37 -49.15
CA ALA A 9 -19.20 6.64 -49.26
C ALA A 9 -19.95 7.68 -48.45
N THR A 10 -19.34 8.27 -47.45
CA THR A 10 -19.85 9.50 -46.81
C THR A 10 -18.91 10.64 -47.13
N ALA A 11 -19.43 11.63 -47.82
CA ALA A 11 -18.80 12.86 -48.22
C ALA A 11 -18.37 13.69 -46.96
N PHE A 12 -17.09 14.06 -46.92
CA PHE A 12 -16.56 14.99 -45.95
C PHE A 12 -16.74 16.42 -46.46
N ALA A 13 -17.70 17.15 -45.92
CA ALA A 13 -17.86 18.57 -46.19
C ALA A 13 -16.80 19.36 -45.39
N LEU A 14 -15.84 19.94 -46.13
CA LEU A 14 -14.82 20.84 -45.62
C LEU A 14 -15.46 22.21 -45.36
N VAL A 15 -15.75 22.55 -44.11
CA VAL A 15 -16.11 23.91 -43.71
C VAL A 15 -14.83 24.65 -43.34
N LEU A 16 -14.40 25.53 -44.26
CA LEU A 16 -13.35 26.53 -44.02
C LEU A 16 -13.93 27.62 -43.08
N VAL A 17 -13.65 27.55 -41.80
CA VAL A 17 -13.83 28.66 -40.87
C VAL A 17 -12.58 29.51 -40.92
N ALA A 18 -12.63 30.68 -41.53
CA ALA A 18 -11.64 31.73 -41.47
C ALA A 18 -11.59 32.25 -40.01
N GLY A 19 -10.73 31.70 -39.19
CA GLY A 19 -10.41 32.21 -37.86
C GLY A 19 -9.56 33.49 -38.00
N GLY A 20 -10.17 34.65 -37.76
CA GLY A 20 -9.45 35.89 -37.62
C GLY A 20 -8.42 35.82 -36.50
N VAL A 21 -7.19 36.01 -36.84
CA VAL A 21 -6.09 36.21 -35.90
C VAL A 21 -6.35 37.52 -35.17
N HIS A 22 -6.94 37.48 -33.99
CA HIS A 22 -6.95 38.59 -33.07
C HIS A 22 -5.52 38.69 -32.47
N SER A 23 -4.75 39.58 -33.04
CA SER A 23 -3.54 40.12 -32.42
C SER A 23 -3.96 40.76 -31.09
N GLN A 24 -3.72 40.07 -29.98
CA GLN A 24 -3.77 40.67 -28.67
C GLN A 24 -2.57 41.62 -28.56
N THR A 25 -2.82 42.89 -28.86
CA THR A 25 -1.98 43.97 -28.41
C THR A 25 -1.94 43.89 -26.89
N THR A 26 -0.76 43.59 -26.35
CA THR A 26 -0.43 43.81 -24.93
C THR A 26 -0.58 45.29 -24.66
N GLY A 27 -1.79 45.69 -24.35
CA GLY A 27 -2.07 47.06 -23.90
C GLY A 27 -1.41 47.26 -22.54
N SER A 28 -0.35 48.02 -22.52
CA SER A 28 0.11 48.68 -21.30
C SER A 28 -1.05 49.56 -20.84
N GLY A 29 -1.84 49.09 -19.87
CA GLY A 29 -2.87 49.90 -19.25
C GLY A 29 -2.24 51.16 -18.70
N PRO A 30 -2.99 52.28 -18.62
CA PRO A 30 -2.45 53.55 -18.05
C PRO A 30 -1.90 53.25 -16.66
N ALA A 31 -0.73 53.86 -16.34
CA ALA A 31 -0.09 53.70 -15.04
C ALA A 31 -1.10 54.03 -13.92
N PRO A 32 -1.20 53.19 -12.88
CA PRO A 32 -2.11 53.46 -11.79
C PRO A 32 -1.83 54.84 -11.16
N VAL A 33 -2.86 55.61 -10.86
CA VAL A 33 -2.78 56.96 -10.31
C VAL A 33 -3.21 56.91 -8.86
N LEU A 34 -2.34 57.38 -7.96
CA LEU A 34 -2.63 57.54 -6.53
C LEU A 34 -2.90 59.04 -6.25
N ASN A 35 -4.12 59.38 -5.83
CA ASN A 35 -4.49 60.75 -5.42
C ASN A 35 -4.20 60.95 -3.93
N VAL A 36 -3.45 62.00 -3.59
CA VAL A 36 -3.20 62.40 -2.21
C VAL A 36 -4.21 63.50 -1.85
N GLY A 37 -5.12 63.23 -0.92
CA GLY A 37 -6.15 64.16 -0.48
C GLY A 37 -5.54 65.35 0.32
N SER A 38 -6.16 66.55 0.21
CA SER A 38 -5.68 67.80 0.79
C SER A 38 -5.90 67.94 2.30
N SER A 39 -6.57 66.98 2.95
CA SER A 39 -6.99 67.09 4.37
C SER A 39 -6.17 66.26 5.37
N GLU A 40 -5.14 65.56 4.92
CA GLU A 40 -4.30 64.74 5.80
C GLU A 40 -2.90 65.32 5.96
N ASN A 41 -2.66 65.96 7.10
CA ASN A 41 -1.33 66.41 7.51
C ASN A 41 -0.43 65.19 7.75
N ALA A 42 0.64 65.05 6.94
CA ALA A 42 1.84 64.25 7.21
C ALA A 42 1.64 62.75 7.58
N ILE A 43 0.61 62.09 7.07
CA ILE A 43 0.49 60.62 7.27
C ILE A 43 1.38 59.90 6.25
N SER A 44 2.30 59.08 6.76
CA SER A 44 3.08 58.18 5.90
C SER A 44 2.14 57.18 5.22
N ARG A 45 2.19 57.13 3.87
CA ARG A 45 1.40 56.15 3.08
C ARG A 45 2.30 55.05 2.58
N LYS A 46 1.86 53.82 2.79
CA LYS A 46 2.53 52.64 2.23
C LYS A 46 2.22 52.51 0.75
N LEU A 47 3.25 52.29 -0.05
CA LEU A 47 3.17 52.08 -1.47
C LEU A 47 3.90 50.82 -1.87
N ASP A 48 3.17 49.83 -2.33
CA ASP A 48 3.75 48.61 -2.85
C ASP A 48 3.92 48.71 -4.36
N LEU A 49 5.16 48.56 -4.82
CA LEU A 49 5.54 48.67 -6.23
C LEU A 49 6.23 47.39 -6.68
N SER A 50 5.98 46.98 -7.92
CA SER A 50 6.76 45.90 -8.50
C SER A 50 8.01 46.43 -9.21
N ILE A 51 9.09 45.65 -9.22
CA ILE A 51 10.33 45.99 -9.92
C ILE A 51 10.03 46.29 -11.39
N GLY A 52 10.55 47.41 -11.89
CA GLY A 52 10.34 47.88 -13.28
C GLY A 52 8.97 48.51 -13.55
N ARG A 53 8.10 48.63 -12.54
CA ARG A 53 6.80 49.30 -12.66
C ARG A 53 6.90 50.74 -12.17
N SER A 54 6.10 51.61 -12.76
CA SER A 54 5.96 53.01 -12.35
C SER A 54 4.53 53.29 -11.88
N LEU A 55 4.43 54.19 -10.90
CA LEU A 55 3.16 54.69 -10.38
C LEU A 55 3.15 56.21 -10.45
N ILE A 56 2.01 56.81 -10.78
CA ILE A 56 1.82 58.27 -10.77
C ILE A 56 1.21 58.64 -9.44
N VAL A 57 1.88 59.53 -8.70
CA VAL A 57 1.37 60.14 -7.46
C VAL A 57 0.94 61.55 -7.78
N GLU A 58 -0.33 61.87 -7.60
CA GLU A 58 -0.89 63.21 -7.73
C GLU A 58 -0.87 63.93 -6.37
N LEU A 59 -0.26 65.11 -6.35
CA LEU A 59 -0.04 65.88 -5.14
C LEU A 59 -1.07 67.00 -5.02
N PRO A 60 -1.53 67.31 -3.79
CA PRO A 60 -2.50 68.39 -3.56
C PRO A 60 -1.92 69.80 -3.71
N ARG A 61 -0.61 69.96 -3.58
CA ARG A 61 0.15 71.21 -3.70
C ARG A 61 1.35 71.02 -4.61
N ASP A 62 1.93 72.12 -5.06
CA ASP A 62 3.09 72.08 -5.95
C ASP A 62 4.33 71.62 -5.19
N ALA A 63 4.96 70.52 -5.64
CA ALA A 63 6.19 70.00 -5.11
C ALA A 63 7.38 70.75 -5.69
N LYS A 64 8.33 71.19 -4.81
CA LYS A 64 9.58 71.80 -5.19
C LYS A 64 10.78 70.87 -4.99
N GLU A 65 10.73 70.08 -3.92
CA GLU A 65 11.80 69.13 -3.56
C GLU A 65 11.24 67.74 -3.32
N VAL A 66 11.97 66.75 -3.83
CA VAL A 66 11.68 65.33 -3.60
C VAL A 66 12.94 64.66 -3.10
N PHE A 67 12.87 64.07 -1.93
CA PHE A 67 13.94 63.28 -1.31
C PHE A 67 13.63 61.83 -1.26
N VAL A 68 14.50 61.01 -1.81
CA VAL A 68 14.40 59.52 -1.77
C VAL A 68 15.54 59.01 -0.91
N ALA A 69 15.21 58.31 0.18
CA ALA A 69 16.21 57.81 1.13
C ALA A 69 17.18 56.79 0.50
N ASN A 70 16.67 55.89 -0.37
CA ASN A 70 17.52 54.98 -1.12
C ASN A 70 17.13 54.91 -2.61
N PRO A 71 17.83 55.69 -3.47
CA PRO A 71 17.54 55.76 -4.90
C PRO A 71 17.88 54.47 -5.68
N LYS A 72 18.57 53.50 -5.04
CA LYS A 72 18.81 52.17 -5.66
C LYS A 72 17.57 51.28 -5.59
N VAL A 73 16.66 51.50 -4.65
CA VAL A 73 15.44 50.74 -4.47
C VAL A 73 14.29 51.33 -5.28
N ALA A 74 14.06 52.60 -5.14
CA ALA A 74 13.08 53.34 -5.91
C ALA A 74 13.61 54.72 -6.30
N ASN A 75 13.19 55.21 -7.46
CA ASN A 75 13.52 56.56 -7.91
C ASN A 75 12.23 57.35 -8.21
N ALA A 76 12.33 58.65 -8.12
CA ALA A 76 11.22 59.54 -8.40
C ALA A 76 11.61 60.59 -9.46
N VAL A 77 10.69 60.80 -10.41
CA VAL A 77 10.85 61.81 -11.46
C VAL A 77 9.68 62.78 -11.39
N VAL A 78 9.96 64.05 -11.11
CA VAL A 78 8.96 65.13 -11.15
C VAL A 78 8.73 65.53 -12.59
N ARG A 79 7.53 65.33 -13.12
CA ARG A 79 7.19 65.72 -14.49
C ARG A 79 6.37 66.98 -14.57
N THR A 80 5.55 67.24 -13.58
CA THR A 80 4.86 68.48 -13.36
C THR A 80 4.86 68.82 -11.88
N ALA A 81 4.63 70.10 -11.50
CA ALA A 81 4.60 70.51 -10.10
C ALA A 81 3.71 69.67 -9.19
N ARG A 82 2.67 69.00 -9.76
CA ARG A 82 1.69 68.11 -9.01
C ARG A 82 1.70 66.65 -9.36
N LYS A 83 2.56 66.21 -10.30
CA LYS A 83 2.59 64.78 -10.72
C LYS A 83 4.01 64.24 -10.59
N LEU A 84 4.14 63.28 -9.73
CA LEU A 84 5.36 62.57 -9.43
C LEU A 84 5.28 61.12 -9.98
N PHE A 85 6.28 60.71 -10.73
CA PHE A 85 6.44 59.34 -11.20
C PHE A 85 7.40 58.59 -10.26
N VAL A 86 6.90 57.57 -9.59
CA VAL A 86 7.70 56.71 -8.73
C VAL A 86 8.00 55.45 -9.49
N ILE A 87 9.25 55.04 -9.59
CA ILE A 87 9.73 53.88 -10.35
C ILE A 87 10.43 52.92 -9.38
N GLY A 88 10.00 51.69 -9.29
CA GLY A 88 10.69 50.63 -8.55
C GLY A 88 11.88 50.09 -9.35
N ILE A 89 13.10 50.19 -8.79
CA ILE A 89 14.34 49.80 -9.47
C ILE A 89 14.81 48.40 -8.98
N ALA A 90 14.90 48.23 -7.67
CA ALA A 90 15.35 46.98 -7.06
C ALA A 90 14.52 46.67 -5.84
N ASP A 91 14.57 45.37 -5.45
CA ASP A 91 13.87 44.84 -4.28
C ASP A 91 14.36 45.52 -2.99
N GLY A 92 13.41 45.88 -2.12
CA GLY A 92 13.68 46.52 -0.85
C GLY A 92 12.62 47.57 -0.46
N SER A 93 12.81 48.21 0.68
CA SER A 93 11.96 49.29 1.15
C SER A 93 12.73 50.61 1.29
N THR A 94 12.08 51.68 0.95
CA THR A 94 12.65 53.05 1.05
C THR A 94 11.55 54.03 1.37
N SER A 95 11.93 55.12 2.01
CA SER A 95 11.02 56.24 2.28
C SER A 95 11.29 57.40 1.34
N MET A 96 10.24 58.07 0.93
CA MET A 96 10.28 59.23 0.08
C MET A 96 9.53 60.39 0.74
N PHE A 97 10.13 61.57 0.73
CA PHE A 97 9.55 62.79 1.27
C PHE A 97 9.39 63.82 0.15
N VAL A 98 8.20 64.41 0.08
CA VAL A 98 7.88 65.44 -0.89
C VAL A 98 7.62 66.76 -0.14
N MET A 99 8.32 67.82 -0.52
CA MET A 99 8.24 69.13 0.13
C MET A 99 7.79 70.24 -0.85
N ASP A 100 7.10 71.23 -0.34
CA ASP A 100 6.70 72.45 -1.11
C ASP A 100 7.76 73.55 -1.13
N GLY A 101 7.42 74.76 -1.73
CA GLY A 101 8.30 75.84 -1.83
C GLY A 101 8.75 76.54 -0.52
N ASP A 102 7.97 76.33 0.52
CA ASP A 102 8.17 76.85 1.88
C ASP A 102 8.83 75.81 2.80
N GLY A 103 9.31 74.68 2.28
CA GLY A 103 9.98 73.63 3.04
C GLY A 103 9.03 72.81 3.90
N GLN A 104 7.69 72.86 3.72
CA GLN A 104 6.73 72.10 4.41
C GLN A 104 6.52 70.75 3.70
N GLN A 105 6.40 69.70 4.48
CA GLN A 105 6.17 68.37 3.97
C GLN A 105 4.73 68.25 3.39
N ILE A 106 4.63 67.89 2.11
CA ILE A 106 3.35 67.57 1.44
C ILE A 106 2.90 66.15 1.75
N THR A 107 3.81 65.17 1.64
CA THR A 107 3.52 63.76 1.94
C THR A 107 4.81 63.00 2.22
N ALA A 108 4.68 61.93 3.02
CA ALA A 108 5.69 60.89 3.16
C ALA A 108 5.16 59.59 2.54
N LEU A 109 5.98 58.90 1.77
CA LEU A 109 5.65 57.63 1.13
C LEU A 109 6.65 56.59 1.59
N ASP A 110 6.14 55.54 2.20
CA ASP A 110 6.91 54.32 2.48
C ASP A 110 6.75 53.37 1.30
N ILE A 111 7.78 53.27 0.49
CA ILE A 111 7.78 52.52 -0.76
C ILE A 111 8.40 51.16 -0.51
N ASN A 112 7.64 50.12 -0.74
CA ASN A 112 8.09 48.74 -0.72
C ASN A 112 8.12 48.23 -2.17
N VAL A 113 9.32 47.96 -2.68
CA VAL A 113 9.53 47.47 -4.04
C VAL A 113 9.78 45.96 -3.93
N GLY A 114 8.97 45.14 -4.60
CA GLY A 114 9.11 43.71 -4.56
C GLY A 114 8.77 43.04 -5.89
N ARG A 115 8.78 41.71 -5.88
CA ARG A 115 8.41 40.93 -7.07
C ARG A 115 6.91 41.04 -7.32
N ASP A 116 6.49 40.92 -8.59
CA ASP A 116 5.07 40.93 -8.95
C ASP A 116 4.44 39.57 -8.61
N LEU A 117 3.93 39.45 -7.38
CA LEU A 117 3.26 38.21 -6.91
C LEU A 117 1.90 37.95 -7.56
N ASN A 118 1.36 38.93 -8.34
CA ASN A 118 0.07 38.74 -9.02
C ASN A 118 0.17 37.67 -10.10
N VAL A 119 1.28 37.61 -10.82
CA VAL A 119 1.53 36.56 -11.83
C VAL A 119 1.54 35.19 -11.17
N LEU A 120 2.27 35.03 -10.05
CA LEU A 120 2.30 33.77 -9.31
C LEU A 120 0.92 33.40 -8.77
N ARG A 121 0.16 34.38 -8.24
CA ARG A 121 -1.21 34.15 -7.73
C ARG A 121 -2.14 33.67 -8.85
N GLN A 122 -2.06 34.27 -10.02
CA GLN A 122 -2.85 33.86 -11.18
C GLN A 122 -2.46 32.46 -11.66
N THR A 123 -1.17 32.16 -11.73
CA THR A 123 -0.66 30.85 -12.13
C THR A 123 -1.14 29.76 -11.17
N LEU A 124 -1.02 29.98 -9.85
CA LEU A 124 -1.50 29.04 -8.84
C LEU A 124 -3.01 28.83 -8.90
N ARG A 125 -3.80 29.88 -9.10
CA ARG A 125 -5.27 29.75 -9.28
C ARG A 125 -5.66 28.96 -10.53
N THR A 126 -4.88 29.13 -11.61
CA THR A 126 -5.14 28.38 -12.86
C THR A 126 -4.72 26.94 -12.74
N ALA A 127 -3.58 26.66 -12.09
CA ALA A 127 -3.06 25.30 -11.92
C ALA A 127 -3.83 24.49 -10.86
N LEU A 128 -4.30 25.16 -9.79
CA LEU A 128 -4.93 24.56 -8.62
C LEU A 128 -6.26 25.22 -8.28
N PRO A 129 -7.32 25.04 -9.11
CA PRO A 129 -8.58 25.77 -8.97
C PRO A 129 -9.34 25.47 -7.68
N ASN A 130 -9.15 24.27 -7.08
CA ASN A 130 -9.82 23.84 -5.85
C ASN A 130 -9.06 24.23 -4.56
N SER A 131 -7.92 24.90 -4.69
CA SER A 131 -7.06 25.29 -3.58
C SER A 131 -7.27 26.75 -3.20
N GLN A 132 -7.23 27.04 -1.90
CA GLN A 132 -7.26 28.42 -1.37
C GLN A 132 -5.86 28.79 -0.90
N ILE A 133 -5.02 29.29 -1.81
CA ILE A 133 -3.64 29.63 -1.54
C ILE A 133 -3.49 31.13 -1.54
N GLU A 134 -3.02 31.69 -0.42
CA GLU A 134 -2.63 33.07 -0.25
C GLU A 134 -1.10 33.18 -0.27
N ILE A 135 -0.57 34.14 -1.02
CA ILE A 135 0.86 34.36 -1.15
C ILE A 135 1.21 35.61 -0.38
N LYS A 136 2.13 35.50 0.59
CA LYS A 136 2.64 36.62 1.38
C LYS A 136 4.14 36.79 1.13
N PRO A 137 4.61 38.04 0.92
CA PRO A 137 6.03 38.31 0.87
C PRO A 137 6.64 38.17 2.27
N ALA A 138 7.79 37.54 2.38
CA ALA A 138 8.54 37.38 3.63
C ALA A 138 10.03 37.71 3.38
N GLY A 139 10.33 39.00 3.21
CA GLY A 139 11.64 39.45 2.74
C GLY A 139 11.95 38.92 1.34
N ASP A 140 13.12 38.30 1.16
CA ASP A 140 13.51 37.64 -0.10
C ASP A 140 12.75 36.34 -0.37
N SER A 141 11.96 35.83 0.59
CA SER A 141 11.24 34.55 0.55
C SER A 141 9.76 34.78 0.26
N ILE A 142 9.11 33.73 -0.24
CA ILE A 142 7.66 33.69 -0.44
C ILE A 142 7.06 32.71 0.54
N LEU A 143 6.08 33.15 1.31
CA LEU A 143 5.29 32.32 2.21
C LEU A 143 3.97 31.94 1.53
N LEU A 144 3.74 30.63 1.36
CA LEU A 144 2.48 30.07 0.92
C LEU A 144 1.63 29.71 2.14
N VAL A 145 0.47 30.33 2.27
CA VAL A 145 -0.49 30.09 3.37
C VAL A 145 -1.84 29.71 2.78
N GLY A 146 -2.55 28.81 3.43
CA GLY A 146 -3.90 28.48 3.00
C GLY A 146 -4.20 27.00 3.10
N THR A 147 -5.22 26.55 2.37
CA THR A 147 -5.67 25.15 2.39
C THR A 147 -5.68 24.56 1.00
N VAL A 148 -5.19 23.33 0.91
CA VAL A 148 -5.19 22.53 -0.31
C VAL A 148 -5.95 21.22 -0.07
N PRO A 149 -6.58 20.62 -1.10
CA PRO A 149 -7.34 19.39 -0.96
C PRO A 149 -6.46 18.18 -0.58
N ASN A 150 -5.29 18.04 -1.20
CA ASN A 150 -4.42 16.87 -1.04
C ASN A 150 -2.93 17.24 -0.98
N ALA A 151 -2.09 16.27 -0.64
CA ALA A 151 -0.64 16.45 -0.52
C ALA A 151 0.05 16.71 -1.88
N SER A 152 -0.49 16.18 -2.97
CA SER A 152 0.03 16.42 -4.34
C SER A 152 -0.10 17.88 -4.73
N ASP A 153 -1.27 18.50 -4.45
CA ASP A 153 -1.51 19.90 -4.74
C ASP A 153 -0.59 20.82 -3.92
N ALA A 154 -0.30 20.43 -2.66
CA ALA A 154 0.67 21.16 -1.84
C ALA A 154 2.06 21.13 -2.46
N THR A 155 2.52 19.96 -2.91
CA THR A 155 3.83 19.79 -3.55
C THR A 155 3.89 20.59 -4.85
N GLN A 156 2.88 20.49 -5.69
CA GLN A 156 2.78 21.22 -6.95
C GLN A 156 2.77 22.74 -6.72
N ALA A 157 2.06 23.24 -5.71
CA ALA A 157 2.07 24.66 -5.35
C ALA A 157 3.48 25.14 -4.97
N VAL A 158 4.20 24.36 -4.18
CA VAL A 158 5.58 24.65 -3.78
C VAL A 158 6.52 24.64 -4.99
N ASP A 159 6.38 23.68 -5.90
CA ASP A 159 7.24 23.59 -7.08
C ASP A 159 6.99 24.73 -8.08
N ILE A 160 5.74 25.15 -8.29
CA ILE A 160 5.40 26.34 -9.06
C ILE A 160 6.02 27.60 -8.42
N ALA A 161 5.91 27.73 -7.09
CA ALA A 161 6.48 28.86 -6.37
C ALA A 161 8.02 28.87 -6.43
N LYS A 162 8.67 27.71 -6.32
CA LYS A 162 10.14 27.58 -6.49
C LYS A 162 10.58 27.94 -7.91
N ALA A 163 9.86 27.48 -8.92
CA ALA A 163 10.15 27.83 -10.32
C ALA A 163 10.04 29.36 -10.56
N PHE A 164 9.06 30.01 -9.93
CA PHE A 164 8.90 31.47 -10.00
C PHE A 164 10.02 32.21 -9.29
N VAL A 165 10.49 31.73 -8.13
CA VAL A 165 11.59 32.35 -7.37
C VAL A 165 12.93 32.09 -8.03
N GLY A 166 13.18 30.89 -8.56
CA GLY A 166 14.45 30.49 -9.18
C GLY A 166 14.67 31.00 -10.59
N GLY A 167 13.62 31.44 -11.31
CA GLY A 167 13.68 31.88 -12.71
C GLY A 167 14.16 33.29 -12.93
N ALA A 168 14.29 34.12 -11.90
CA ALA A 168 14.74 35.52 -12.00
C ALA A 168 16.16 35.65 -11.47
N SER A 169 17.16 35.53 -12.38
CA SER A 169 18.57 35.88 -12.20
C SER A 169 19.30 35.46 -10.90
N SER A 170 20.31 34.71 -11.11
CA SER A 170 21.20 33.83 -10.30
C SER A 170 21.89 34.42 -9.06
N TRP A 171 21.49 35.51 -8.45
CA TRP A 171 22.22 36.14 -7.34
C TRP A 171 21.53 36.11 -5.98
N ARG A 172 20.23 35.77 -5.90
CA ARG A 172 19.51 35.54 -4.63
C ARG A 172 18.45 34.44 -4.78
N SER A 173 18.78 33.26 -4.29
CA SER A 173 17.82 32.18 -4.11
C SER A 173 16.88 32.52 -2.95
N GLY A 174 15.76 33.16 -3.22
CA GLY A 174 14.69 33.27 -2.23
C GLY A 174 14.14 31.89 -1.85
N ALA A 175 13.91 31.66 -0.57
CA ALA A 175 13.29 30.42 -0.11
C ALA A 175 11.78 30.46 -0.29
N VAL A 176 11.16 29.32 -0.60
CA VAL A 176 9.71 29.14 -0.51
C VAL A 176 9.38 28.47 0.81
N ILE A 177 8.65 29.17 1.66
CA ILE A 177 8.20 28.67 2.96
C ILE A 177 6.78 28.10 2.76
N ASN A 178 6.63 26.81 3.02
CA ASN A 178 5.36 26.13 2.90
C ASN A 178 4.62 26.11 4.25
N SER A 179 3.49 26.80 4.32
CA SER A 179 2.54 26.80 5.44
C SER A 179 1.13 26.44 4.97
N LEU A 180 1.05 25.56 3.96
CA LEU A 180 -0.22 25.05 3.47
C LEU A 180 -0.74 23.95 4.39
N THR A 181 -2.03 23.99 4.71
CA THR A 181 -2.73 22.96 5.44
C THR A 181 -3.56 22.11 4.49
N ILE A 182 -3.50 20.80 4.63
CA ILE A 182 -4.31 19.87 3.85
C ILE A 182 -5.69 19.82 4.53
N ARG A 183 -6.76 20.10 3.75
CA ARG A 183 -8.12 20.24 4.28
C ARG A 183 -8.69 18.93 4.80
N ASP A 184 -8.57 17.89 3.99
CA ASP A 184 -9.06 16.56 4.29
C ASP A 184 -7.92 15.56 4.13
N ARG A 185 -7.53 14.92 5.24
CA ARG A 185 -6.61 13.79 5.15
C ARG A 185 -7.42 12.58 4.77
N ASP A 186 -7.31 12.18 3.50
CA ASP A 186 -7.94 10.96 3.01
C ASP A 186 -7.48 9.76 3.85
N GLN A 187 -8.44 8.94 4.23
CA GLN A 187 -8.18 7.65 4.85
C GLN A 187 -8.27 6.56 3.80
N VAL A 188 -7.32 5.67 3.81
CA VAL A 188 -7.28 4.54 2.89
C VAL A 188 -7.33 3.25 3.69
N MET A 189 -8.30 2.40 3.36
CA MET A 189 -8.38 1.03 3.84
C MET A 189 -7.77 0.13 2.78
N VAL A 190 -6.89 -0.78 3.16
CA VAL A 190 -6.41 -1.82 2.28
C VAL A 190 -6.96 -3.17 2.72
N LYS A 191 -7.46 -3.95 1.77
CA LYS A 191 -7.75 -5.36 1.90
C LYS A 191 -6.67 -6.14 1.17
N VAL A 192 -5.93 -6.97 1.90
CA VAL A 192 -4.97 -7.90 1.32
C VAL A 192 -5.56 -9.30 1.41
N THR A 193 -5.52 -10.05 0.31
CA THR A 193 -5.97 -11.44 0.29
C THR A 193 -4.78 -12.33 -0.03
N VAL A 194 -4.43 -13.21 0.90
CA VAL A 194 -3.43 -14.26 0.72
C VAL A 194 -4.16 -15.58 0.53
N SER A 195 -4.09 -16.13 -0.67
CA SER A 195 -4.76 -17.39 -1.04
C SER A 195 -3.72 -18.41 -1.48
N GLU A 196 -3.73 -19.57 -0.84
CA GLU A 196 -2.88 -20.69 -1.22
C GLU A 196 -3.74 -21.94 -1.38
N VAL A 197 -3.47 -22.69 -2.45
CA VAL A 197 -4.04 -24.00 -2.70
C VAL A 197 -2.91 -24.99 -2.89
N SER A 198 -2.89 -26.03 -2.06
CA SER A 198 -1.93 -27.12 -2.12
C SER A 198 -2.67 -28.41 -2.47
N ARG A 199 -2.19 -29.14 -3.48
CA ARG A 199 -2.70 -30.43 -3.93
C ARG A 199 -1.62 -31.47 -3.82
N LYS A 200 -1.91 -32.59 -3.16
CA LYS A 200 -0.97 -33.68 -2.95
C LYS A 200 -1.58 -34.98 -3.46
N ALA A 201 -0.90 -35.66 -4.36
CA ALA A 201 -1.30 -36.96 -4.85
C ALA A 201 -0.18 -37.97 -4.60
N ILE A 202 -0.51 -39.07 -3.95
CA ILE A 202 0.41 -40.17 -3.63
C ILE A 202 -0.15 -41.43 -4.24
N LYS A 203 0.67 -42.14 -5.02
CA LYS A 203 0.33 -43.45 -5.58
C LYS A 203 1.44 -44.44 -5.27
N GLN A 204 1.12 -45.48 -4.55
CA GLN A 204 2.05 -46.54 -4.14
C GLN A 204 1.52 -47.87 -4.57
N LEU A 205 2.35 -48.66 -5.24
CA LEU A 205 2.05 -49.99 -5.66
C LEU A 205 3.29 -50.87 -5.47
N GLY A 206 3.17 -51.92 -4.66
CA GLY A 206 4.29 -52.82 -4.41
C GLY A 206 3.82 -54.19 -3.94
N ILE A 207 4.60 -55.21 -4.24
CA ILE A 207 4.35 -56.58 -3.84
C ILE A 207 5.52 -57.05 -2.99
N ASN A 208 5.22 -57.48 -1.78
CA ASN A 208 6.17 -58.16 -0.91
C ASN A 208 5.89 -59.65 -0.96
N SER A 209 6.92 -60.48 -1.04
CA SER A 209 6.79 -61.92 -0.97
C SER A 209 7.77 -62.51 0.05
N SER A 210 7.31 -63.44 0.83
CA SER A 210 8.12 -64.23 1.73
C SER A 210 7.76 -65.70 1.60
N GLY A 211 8.74 -66.54 1.60
CA GLY A 211 8.52 -67.99 1.52
C GLY A 211 9.55 -68.77 2.34
N GLU A 212 9.19 -69.99 2.74
CA GLU A 212 10.11 -70.93 3.38
C GLU A 212 10.15 -72.18 2.52
N TRP A 213 11.32 -72.53 1.99
CA TRP A 213 11.54 -73.77 1.24
C TRP A 213 12.41 -74.69 2.08
N LYS A 214 11.87 -75.81 2.47
CA LYS A 214 12.57 -76.88 3.22
C LYS A 214 13.02 -77.93 2.29
N LEU A 215 14.32 -78.13 2.13
CA LEU A 215 14.92 -79.22 1.39
C LEU A 215 15.70 -80.11 2.37
N GLY A 216 15.07 -81.05 3.02
CA GLY A 216 15.69 -81.87 4.06
C GLY A 216 16.06 -81.08 5.30
N LYS A 217 17.35 -81.06 5.63
CA LYS A 217 17.89 -80.26 6.76
C LYS A 217 18.21 -78.80 6.39
N PHE A 218 18.00 -78.46 5.11
CA PHE A 218 18.31 -77.06 4.63
C PHE A 218 17.01 -76.29 4.46
N SER A 219 16.86 -75.16 5.09
CA SER A 219 15.77 -74.20 4.91
C SER A 219 16.24 -73.00 4.23
N LEU A 220 15.63 -72.57 3.12
CA LEU A 220 15.84 -71.32 2.42
C LEU A 220 14.61 -70.45 2.61
N THR A 221 14.77 -69.30 3.18
CA THR A 221 13.70 -68.33 3.39
C THR A 221 13.92 -67.09 2.52
N PRO A 222 13.56 -67.12 1.21
CA PRO A 222 13.63 -65.95 0.39
C PRO A 222 12.57 -64.95 0.87
N THR A 223 13.04 -63.77 1.23
CA THR A 223 12.18 -62.63 1.59
C THR A 223 12.44 -61.51 0.58
N ILE A 224 11.41 -61.12 -0.16
CA ILE A 224 11.46 -59.95 -1.04
C ILE A 224 10.64 -58.88 -0.38
N ASP A 225 11.31 -57.90 0.22
CA ASP A 225 10.67 -56.69 0.75
C ASP A 225 11.02 -55.50 -0.15
N ASN A 226 10.01 -54.91 -0.72
CA ASN A 226 10.12 -53.73 -1.61
C ASN A 226 9.59 -52.49 -0.90
N PRO A 227 10.41 -51.81 -0.07
CA PRO A 227 9.95 -50.70 0.71
C PRO A 227 9.60 -49.49 -0.18
N PHE A 228 8.63 -48.71 0.28
CA PHE A 228 8.36 -47.38 -0.29
C PHE A 228 9.36 -46.38 0.30
N SER A 229 10.16 -45.73 -0.56
CA SER A 229 11.26 -44.90 -0.10
C SER A 229 10.90 -43.41 0.06
N LEU A 230 9.82 -42.93 -0.56
CA LEU A 230 9.41 -41.53 -0.50
C LEU A 230 8.56 -41.18 0.73
N SER A 231 7.95 -42.20 1.36
CA SER A 231 7.13 -42.00 2.56
C SER A 231 7.53 -43.07 3.59
N PRO A 232 8.45 -42.76 4.52
CA PRO A 232 8.93 -43.73 5.53
C PRO A 232 7.86 -44.11 6.55
N GLN A 233 6.80 -43.35 6.71
CA GLN A 233 5.64 -43.77 7.47
C GLN A 233 4.85 -44.77 6.60
N ALA A 234 4.83 -46.00 7.03
CA ALA A 234 3.94 -47.00 6.47
C ALA A 234 2.49 -46.50 6.62
N LEU A 235 2.02 -45.79 5.61
CA LEU A 235 0.59 -45.53 5.49
C LEU A 235 -0.05 -46.90 5.54
N SER A 236 -1.00 -47.12 6.47
CA SER A 236 -1.77 -48.35 6.60
C SER A 236 -2.50 -48.58 5.28
N ALA A 237 -1.76 -49.05 4.31
CA ALA A 237 -2.25 -49.30 2.98
C ALA A 237 -3.16 -50.51 3.02
N SER A 238 -4.17 -50.54 2.21
CA SER A 238 -4.93 -51.71 1.92
C SER A 238 -3.97 -52.79 1.44
N ALA A 239 -3.65 -53.72 2.30
CA ALA A 239 -2.80 -54.85 1.98
C ALA A 239 -3.70 -56.08 1.73
N ILE A 240 -3.57 -56.67 0.56
CA ILE A 240 -4.22 -57.94 0.27
C ILE A 240 -3.14 -59.01 0.35
N GLY A 241 -3.26 -59.89 1.34
CA GLY A 241 -2.39 -61.04 1.51
C GLY A 241 -3.00 -62.27 0.87
N ALA A 242 -2.22 -63.01 0.10
CA ALA A 242 -2.56 -64.33 -0.40
C ALA A 242 -1.47 -65.33 -0.02
N GLY A 243 -1.83 -66.42 0.63
CA GLY A 243 -0.91 -67.52 0.94
C GLY A 243 -1.13 -68.68 -0.04
N ILE A 244 -0.04 -69.21 -0.58
CA ILE A 244 -0.11 -70.49 -1.42
C ILE A 244 0.58 -71.54 -0.63
N GLY A 245 -0.22 -72.44 -0.06
CA GLY A 245 0.29 -73.49 0.83
C GLY A 245 0.75 -72.93 2.19
N ASN A 246 1.40 -73.77 3.01
CA ASN A 246 1.86 -73.41 4.35
C ASN A 246 3.18 -72.61 4.35
N SER A 247 3.78 -72.28 3.20
CA SER A 247 5.16 -71.82 3.12
C SER A 247 5.40 -70.55 2.29
N GLN A 248 4.38 -70.03 1.61
CA GLN A 248 4.56 -68.81 0.77
C GLN A 248 3.45 -67.79 1.02
N ASN A 249 3.88 -66.58 1.33
CA ASN A 249 2.98 -65.42 1.55
C ASN A 249 3.31 -64.33 0.53
N PHE A 250 2.27 -63.87 -0.15
CA PHE A 250 2.34 -62.71 -1.04
C PHE A 250 1.48 -61.60 -0.45
N THR A 251 2.03 -60.39 -0.36
CA THR A 251 1.30 -59.22 0.13
C THR A 251 1.33 -58.12 -0.93
N LEU A 252 0.20 -57.83 -1.56
CA LEU A 252 0.02 -56.68 -2.43
C LEU A 252 -0.32 -55.47 -1.59
N ARG A 253 0.48 -54.43 -1.68
CA ARG A 253 0.22 -53.12 -1.08
C ARG A 253 -0.10 -52.14 -2.19
N ALA A 254 -1.30 -51.59 -2.18
CA ALA A 254 -1.75 -50.56 -3.13
C ALA A 254 -2.39 -49.40 -2.36
N LEU A 255 -1.93 -48.19 -2.60
CA LEU A 255 -2.48 -46.98 -2.03
C LEU A 255 -2.55 -45.88 -3.10
N GLU A 256 -3.72 -45.28 -3.21
CA GLU A 256 -3.92 -44.03 -3.90
C GLU A 256 -4.52 -43.01 -2.92
N ARG A 257 -3.86 -41.91 -2.70
CA ARG A 257 -4.30 -40.82 -1.81
C ARG A 257 -4.22 -39.52 -2.56
N ALA A 258 -5.32 -38.79 -2.59
CA ALA A 258 -5.37 -37.39 -3.07
C ALA A 258 -5.85 -36.49 -1.93
N GLY A 259 -5.16 -35.42 -1.73
CA GLY A 259 -5.50 -34.41 -0.73
C GLY A 259 -5.42 -33.00 -1.33
N MET A 260 -6.27 -32.12 -0.84
CA MET A 260 -6.24 -30.70 -1.17
C MET A 260 -6.37 -29.90 0.11
N ALA A 261 -5.51 -28.91 0.28
CA ALA A 261 -5.61 -27.93 1.35
C ALA A 261 -5.74 -26.55 0.74
N ARG A 262 -6.57 -25.71 1.35
CA ARG A 262 -6.75 -24.32 0.99
C ARG A 262 -6.55 -23.45 2.22
N VAL A 263 -5.69 -22.46 2.09
CA VAL A 263 -5.47 -21.42 3.09
C VAL A 263 -5.97 -20.10 2.52
N LEU A 264 -6.72 -19.36 3.31
CA LEU A 264 -7.21 -18.04 2.96
C LEU A 264 -7.05 -17.12 4.17
N ALA A 265 -6.31 -16.03 4.00
CA ALA A 265 -6.18 -14.97 4.99
C ALA A 265 -6.49 -13.62 4.34
N GLU A 266 -7.37 -12.83 4.97
CA GLU A 266 -7.82 -11.54 4.44
C GLU A 266 -7.65 -10.42 5.50
N PRO A 267 -6.42 -10.00 5.82
CA PRO A 267 -6.22 -8.87 6.71
C PRO A 267 -6.65 -7.56 6.05
N THR A 268 -7.26 -6.68 6.86
CA THR A 268 -7.65 -5.33 6.47
C THR A 268 -7.11 -4.33 7.48
N VAL A 269 -6.64 -3.20 7.02
CA VAL A 269 -6.17 -2.11 7.87
C VAL A 269 -6.45 -0.76 7.22
N THR A 270 -6.73 0.26 8.03
CA THR A 270 -6.96 1.62 7.56
C THR A 270 -5.86 2.53 8.07
N ALA A 271 -5.36 3.40 7.19
CA ALA A 271 -4.35 4.40 7.50
C ALA A 271 -4.73 5.76 6.89
N ILE A 272 -4.23 6.82 7.48
CA ILE A 272 -4.28 8.17 6.89
C ILE A 272 -3.23 8.27 5.78
N SER A 273 -3.55 8.97 4.71
CA SER A 273 -2.59 9.24 3.62
C SER A 273 -1.28 9.83 4.13
N GLY A 274 -0.15 9.16 3.84
CA GLY A 274 1.20 9.51 4.29
C GLY A 274 1.63 8.88 5.62
N GLU A 275 0.72 8.22 6.37
CA GLU A 275 1.03 7.55 7.64
C GLU A 275 1.07 6.04 7.49
N SER A 276 1.90 5.36 8.28
CA SER A 276 1.98 3.90 8.26
C SER A 276 1.08 3.30 9.34
N ALA A 277 0.35 2.25 8.97
CA ALA A 277 -0.43 1.44 9.90
C ALA A 277 0.09 0.00 9.91
N LYS A 278 0.08 -0.61 11.09
CA LYS A 278 0.47 -2.00 11.29
C LYS A 278 -0.68 -2.76 11.95
N PHE A 279 -1.03 -3.90 11.36
CA PHE A 279 -2.00 -4.85 11.89
C PHE A 279 -1.32 -6.21 12.08
N THR A 280 -1.49 -6.79 13.26
CA THR A 280 -0.98 -8.14 13.57
C THR A 280 -2.10 -8.92 14.24
N ALA A 281 -2.34 -10.14 13.74
CA ALA A 281 -3.30 -11.07 14.32
C ALA A 281 -2.69 -12.47 14.38
N GLY A 282 -2.63 -13.06 15.57
CA GLY A 282 -2.00 -14.36 15.79
C GLY A 282 -1.59 -14.57 17.23
N GLY A 283 -0.57 -15.38 17.44
CA GLY A 283 0.00 -15.71 18.74
C GLY A 283 1.50 -15.91 18.68
N GLU A 284 2.09 -16.32 19.78
CA GLU A 284 3.50 -16.67 19.88
C GLU A 284 3.66 -18.10 20.37
N ILE A 285 4.61 -18.82 19.79
CA ILE A 285 4.91 -20.20 20.19
C ILE A 285 6.28 -20.24 20.87
N PRO A 286 6.36 -20.91 22.03
CA PRO A 286 7.62 -21.16 22.68
C PRO A 286 8.44 -22.22 21.92
N VAL A 287 9.62 -21.87 21.48
CA VAL A 287 10.55 -22.76 20.80
C VAL A 287 11.80 -22.92 21.67
N PRO A 288 12.28 -24.16 21.90
CA PRO A 288 13.51 -24.39 22.63
C PRO A 288 14.69 -23.69 21.96
N SER A 289 15.41 -22.84 22.69
CA SER A 289 16.55 -22.06 22.19
C SER A 289 17.91 -22.65 22.60
N GLY A 290 17.94 -23.62 23.50
CA GLY A 290 19.14 -24.30 23.92
C GLY A 290 18.89 -25.13 25.16
N TYR A 291 19.78 -26.10 25.39
CA TYR A 291 19.87 -26.90 26.62
C TYR A 291 21.12 -26.49 27.37
N SER A 292 20.95 -26.14 28.63
CA SER A 292 22.08 -25.96 29.57
C SER A 292 21.97 -27.02 30.64
N CYS A 293 22.87 -27.98 30.64
CA CYS A 293 22.92 -29.04 31.64
C CYS A 293 24.08 -28.78 32.64
N ASP A 294 23.78 -28.73 33.94
CA ASP A 294 24.79 -28.70 34.99
C ASP A 294 25.24 -30.16 35.27
N PRO A 295 26.45 -30.52 34.87
CA PRO A 295 26.95 -31.91 35.03
C PRO A 295 27.11 -32.29 36.51
N THR A 296 27.18 -31.32 37.42
CA THR A 296 27.38 -31.53 38.85
C THR A 296 26.08 -31.83 39.58
N LYS A 297 24.98 -31.29 39.09
CA LYS A 297 23.65 -31.40 39.71
C LYS A 297 22.69 -32.32 38.95
N GLY A 298 23.04 -32.74 37.73
CA GLY A 298 22.17 -33.56 36.87
C GLY A 298 20.90 -32.85 36.42
N ILE A 299 20.87 -31.51 36.54
CA ILE A 299 19.70 -30.69 36.19
C ILE A 299 19.96 -30.04 34.84
N CYS A 300 19.04 -30.27 33.88
CA CYS A 300 19.04 -29.59 32.59
C CYS A 300 17.93 -28.49 32.55
N THR A 301 18.30 -27.30 32.16
CA THR A 301 17.39 -26.21 31.92
C THR A 301 17.24 -25.97 30.41
N VAL A 302 16.00 -25.79 29.95
CA VAL A 302 15.70 -25.50 28.56
C VAL A 302 15.44 -24.00 28.43
N GLY A 303 16.25 -23.32 27.65
CA GLY A 303 15.97 -21.95 27.25
C GLY A 303 14.80 -21.94 26.24
N VAL A 304 13.92 -20.93 26.33
CA VAL A 304 12.76 -20.80 25.45
C VAL A 304 12.82 -19.46 24.75
N SER A 305 12.64 -19.45 23.44
CA SER A 305 12.42 -18.24 22.64
C SER A 305 11.02 -18.26 22.05
N TYR A 306 10.33 -17.13 22.08
CA TYR A 306 8.99 -17.01 21.49
C TYR A 306 9.12 -16.60 20.03
N LYS A 307 8.37 -17.30 19.16
CA LYS A 307 8.29 -17.00 17.73
C LYS A 307 6.86 -16.62 17.38
N PRO A 308 6.64 -15.44 16.76
CA PRO A 308 5.30 -15.03 16.36
C PRO A 308 4.77 -15.88 15.21
N ILE A 309 3.49 -16.23 15.29
CA ILE A 309 2.72 -16.90 14.26
C ILE A 309 1.45 -16.12 13.97
N GLY A 310 0.93 -16.23 12.75
CA GLY A 310 -0.28 -15.55 12.31
C GLY A 310 -0.03 -14.62 11.14
N VAL A 311 -0.79 -13.55 11.06
CA VAL A 311 -0.78 -12.60 9.94
C VAL A 311 -0.28 -11.24 10.44
N ALA A 312 0.67 -10.66 9.72
CA ALA A 312 1.13 -9.29 9.92
C ALA A 312 1.02 -8.51 8.60
N LEU A 313 0.44 -7.33 8.66
CA LEU A 313 0.28 -6.41 7.55
C LEU A 313 0.81 -5.04 7.97
N ASN A 314 1.77 -4.51 7.22
CA ASN A 314 2.25 -3.14 7.35
C ASN A 314 1.93 -2.38 6.06
N PHE A 315 1.33 -1.22 6.18
CA PHE A 315 0.72 -0.50 5.08
C PHE A 315 0.96 1.00 5.20
N THR A 316 1.42 1.62 4.11
CA THR A 316 1.63 3.08 4.03
C THR A 316 1.04 3.59 2.72
N PRO A 317 -0.15 4.20 2.73
CA PRO A 317 -0.79 4.75 1.55
C PRO A 317 -0.41 6.20 1.31
N ILE A 318 -0.43 6.64 0.05
CA ILE A 318 -0.36 8.03 -0.38
C ILE A 318 -1.43 8.24 -1.45
N VAL A 319 -2.42 9.05 -1.18
CA VAL A 319 -3.44 9.43 -2.16
C VAL A 319 -2.87 10.52 -3.06
N LEU A 320 -2.64 10.18 -4.33
CA LEU A 320 -2.09 11.08 -5.34
C LEU A 320 -3.21 11.92 -5.99
N SER A 321 -4.37 11.31 -6.20
CA SER A 321 -5.56 11.97 -6.72
C SER A 321 -6.82 11.22 -6.27
N ALA A 322 -8.00 11.76 -6.55
CA ALA A 322 -9.28 11.15 -6.18
C ALA A 322 -9.44 9.68 -6.63
N ASN A 323 -8.70 9.24 -7.64
CA ASN A 323 -8.78 7.88 -8.18
C ASN A 323 -7.42 7.18 -8.31
N LYS A 324 -6.37 7.68 -7.65
CA LYS A 324 -5.03 7.09 -7.74
C LYS A 324 -4.38 7.07 -6.37
N ILE A 325 -4.11 5.87 -5.88
CA ILE A 325 -3.50 5.61 -4.57
C ILE A 325 -2.18 4.89 -4.82
N SER A 326 -1.08 5.47 -4.37
CA SER A 326 0.21 4.81 -4.26
C SER A 326 0.33 4.22 -2.85
N MET A 327 0.79 2.98 -2.74
CA MET A 327 0.87 2.32 -1.43
C MET A 327 2.04 1.36 -1.35
N ARG A 328 2.70 1.39 -0.21
CA ARG A 328 3.66 0.37 0.19
C ARG A 328 2.97 -0.62 1.10
N ILE A 329 3.08 -1.91 0.76
CA ILE A 329 2.44 -3.02 1.47
C ILE A 329 3.51 -4.05 1.79
N ALA A 330 3.65 -4.37 3.08
CA ALA A 330 4.46 -5.50 3.55
C ALA A 330 3.55 -6.46 4.31
N THR A 331 3.38 -7.66 3.75
CA THR A 331 2.52 -8.71 4.30
C THR A 331 3.38 -9.90 4.70
N GLU A 332 3.11 -10.45 5.87
CA GLU A 332 3.76 -11.67 6.37
C GLU A 332 2.70 -12.59 6.99
N VAL A 333 2.69 -13.84 6.53
CA VAL A 333 1.82 -14.91 7.07
C VAL A 333 2.73 -16.03 7.52
N THR A 334 2.69 -16.34 8.81
CA THR A 334 3.47 -17.41 9.45
C THR A 334 2.55 -18.45 10.03
N GLU A 335 2.65 -19.68 9.55
CA GLU A 335 1.88 -20.83 9.99
C GLU A 335 2.79 -21.95 10.49
N LEU A 336 2.21 -22.83 11.31
CA LEU A 336 2.88 -24.04 11.75
C LEU A 336 2.80 -25.13 10.70
N ASP A 337 3.90 -25.80 10.48
CA ASP A 337 3.99 -26.98 9.64
C ASP A 337 4.32 -28.21 10.50
N PHE A 338 3.31 -29.00 10.77
CA PHE A 338 3.45 -30.25 11.52
C PHE A 338 3.92 -31.42 10.65
N GLU A 339 3.91 -31.30 9.33
CA GLU A 339 4.42 -32.36 8.44
C GLU A 339 5.96 -32.40 8.48
N ASN A 340 6.60 -31.25 8.65
CA ASN A 340 8.07 -31.11 8.68
C ASN A 340 8.62 -30.83 10.08
N GLN A 341 7.98 -31.41 11.12
CA GLN A 341 8.42 -31.26 12.51
C GLN A 341 9.74 -31.96 12.77
N ILE A 342 10.54 -31.36 13.65
CA ILE A 342 11.80 -31.94 14.14
C ILE A 342 11.59 -32.50 15.53
N VAL A 343 11.99 -33.75 15.74
CA VAL A 343 11.98 -34.39 17.05
C VAL A 343 13.38 -34.25 17.66
N LEU A 344 13.50 -33.45 18.70
CA LEU A 344 14.72 -33.32 19.48
C LEU A 344 14.72 -34.41 20.54
N GLN A 345 15.62 -35.39 20.42
CA GLN A 345 15.83 -36.39 21.46
C GLN A 345 16.56 -35.76 22.63
N GLY A 346 15.97 -35.83 23.80
CA GLY A 346 16.64 -35.50 25.05
C GLY A 346 17.74 -36.54 25.39
N ALA A 347 18.54 -36.23 26.41
CA ALA A 347 19.47 -37.21 27.01
C ALA A 347 18.67 -38.46 27.51
N PRO A 348 19.30 -39.62 27.68
CA PRO A 348 18.64 -40.80 28.20
C PRO A 348 17.87 -40.51 29.50
N GLY A 349 16.54 -40.74 29.48
CA GLY A 349 15.62 -40.45 30.58
C GLY A 349 14.96 -39.09 30.54
N GLN A 350 15.22 -38.27 29.54
CA GLN A 350 14.52 -36.98 29.29
C GLN A 350 13.43 -37.12 28.22
N PRO A 351 12.34 -36.37 28.34
CA PRO A 351 11.29 -36.39 27.36
C PRO A 351 11.77 -35.86 26.00
N THR A 352 11.29 -36.47 24.93
CA THR A 352 11.49 -35.97 23.57
C THR A 352 10.64 -34.73 23.35
N VAL A 353 11.22 -33.69 22.76
CA VAL A 353 10.51 -32.45 22.42
C VAL A 353 10.32 -32.37 20.91
N THR A 354 9.09 -32.27 20.49
CA THR A 354 8.74 -32.09 19.07
C THR A 354 8.55 -30.63 18.77
N VAL A 355 9.32 -30.11 17.83
CA VAL A 355 9.26 -28.71 17.39
C VAL A 355 8.69 -28.66 15.98
N PRO A 356 7.53 -28.01 15.76
CA PRO A 356 6.99 -27.83 14.43
C PRO A 356 7.85 -26.90 13.60
N ALA A 357 7.88 -27.11 12.29
CA ALA A 357 8.47 -26.14 11.36
C ALA A 357 7.55 -24.93 11.16
N PHE A 358 8.12 -23.84 10.65
CA PHE A 358 7.38 -22.62 10.33
C PHE A 358 7.31 -22.47 8.82
N ARG A 359 6.09 -22.28 8.30
CA ARG A 359 5.87 -21.91 6.90
C ARG A 359 5.60 -20.44 6.82
N VAL A 360 6.52 -19.69 6.23
CA VAL A 360 6.47 -18.22 6.15
C VAL A 360 6.22 -17.79 4.71
N ARG A 361 5.25 -16.91 4.51
CA ARG A 361 4.96 -16.23 3.24
C ARG A 361 5.07 -14.75 3.45
N LYS A 362 6.00 -14.11 2.76
CA LYS A 362 6.30 -12.69 2.92
C LYS A 362 6.34 -11.99 1.57
N SER A 363 5.71 -10.81 1.51
CA SER A 363 5.74 -9.93 0.34
C SER A 363 5.92 -8.48 0.80
N ASP A 364 6.87 -7.75 0.22
CA ASP A 364 7.05 -6.30 0.41
C ASP A 364 7.09 -5.66 -0.98
N THR A 365 6.14 -4.78 -1.27
CA THR A 365 6.00 -4.19 -2.59
C THR A 365 5.37 -2.80 -2.51
N THR A 366 5.62 -2.00 -3.54
CA THR A 366 4.98 -0.70 -3.73
C THR A 366 4.22 -0.70 -5.04
N VAL A 367 2.94 -0.36 -4.98
CA VAL A 367 2.02 -0.41 -6.13
C VAL A 367 1.15 0.84 -6.19
N GLU A 368 0.66 1.16 -7.38
CA GLU A 368 -0.30 2.22 -7.60
C GLU A 368 -1.59 1.64 -8.19
N LEU A 369 -2.73 1.93 -7.55
CA LEU A 369 -4.03 1.40 -7.91
C LEU A 369 -5.12 2.46 -7.77
N PRO A 370 -6.21 2.37 -8.55
CA PRO A 370 -7.42 3.12 -8.27
C PRO A 370 -8.14 2.54 -7.04
N SER A 371 -8.97 3.37 -6.41
CA SER A 371 -9.85 2.91 -5.32
C SER A 371 -10.78 1.79 -5.81
N GLY A 372 -10.82 0.66 -5.10
CA GLY A 372 -11.57 -0.55 -5.48
C GLY A 372 -10.87 -1.44 -6.52
N GLY A 373 -9.75 -1.00 -7.10
CA GLY A 373 -8.96 -1.81 -8.03
C GLY A 373 -8.17 -2.90 -7.30
N THR A 374 -8.13 -4.11 -7.85
CA THR A 374 -7.40 -5.25 -7.28
C THR A 374 -6.21 -5.60 -8.16
N LEU A 375 -5.05 -5.80 -7.54
CA LEU A 375 -3.83 -6.24 -8.22
C LEU A 375 -3.24 -7.46 -7.51
N ALA A 376 -2.81 -8.46 -8.27
CA ALA A 376 -1.96 -9.53 -7.75
C ALA A 376 -0.55 -8.99 -7.53
N THR A 377 -0.15 -8.85 -6.27
CA THR A 377 1.14 -8.28 -5.87
C THR A 377 2.26 -9.31 -5.82
N ALA A 378 1.90 -10.56 -5.55
CA ALA A 378 2.83 -11.69 -5.56
C ALA A 378 2.09 -12.98 -5.93
N GLY A 379 2.82 -13.93 -6.49
CA GLY A 379 2.30 -15.26 -6.80
C GLY A 379 3.43 -16.27 -6.92
N LEU A 380 3.11 -17.54 -6.61
CA LEU A 380 4.01 -18.67 -6.75
C LEU A 380 3.23 -19.87 -7.26
N ILE A 381 3.75 -20.51 -8.28
CA ILE A 381 3.28 -21.83 -8.73
C ILE A 381 4.46 -22.78 -8.59
N GLN A 382 4.32 -23.76 -7.72
CA GLN A 382 5.34 -24.77 -7.48
C GLN A 382 4.76 -26.15 -7.75
N ARG A 383 5.47 -26.95 -8.52
CA ARG A 383 5.11 -28.34 -8.78
C ARG A 383 6.32 -29.22 -8.51
N VAL A 384 6.15 -30.17 -7.61
CA VAL A 384 7.16 -31.15 -7.27
C VAL A 384 6.62 -32.54 -7.62
N SER A 385 7.34 -33.30 -8.44
CA SER A 385 7.00 -34.67 -8.78
C SER A 385 8.19 -35.56 -8.44
N LYS A 386 7.96 -36.55 -7.61
CA LYS A 386 8.95 -37.55 -7.19
C LYS A 386 8.48 -38.93 -7.59
N THR A 387 9.33 -39.71 -8.20
CA THR A 387 9.06 -41.09 -8.54
C THR A 387 10.23 -41.93 -8.07
N SER A 388 9.93 -42.99 -7.32
CA SER A 388 10.92 -43.97 -6.89
C SER A 388 10.46 -45.34 -7.28
N ILE A 389 11.38 -46.15 -7.75
CA ILE A 389 11.15 -47.53 -8.07
C ILE A 389 12.23 -48.34 -7.36
N ASN A 390 11.81 -49.24 -6.47
CA ASN A 390 12.68 -50.18 -5.77
C ASN A 390 12.30 -51.59 -6.18
N GLY A 391 13.28 -52.43 -6.43
CA GLY A 391 13.01 -53.81 -6.87
C GLY A 391 14.25 -54.68 -6.96
N LEU A 392 14.03 -55.94 -7.20
CA LEU A 392 15.11 -56.93 -7.33
C LEU A 392 15.87 -56.73 -8.65
N PRO A 393 17.19 -56.56 -8.59
CA PRO A 393 18.02 -56.37 -9.80
C PRO A 393 17.81 -57.53 -10.78
N GLY A 394 17.63 -57.16 -12.06
CA GLY A 394 17.37 -58.12 -13.15
C GLY A 394 15.88 -58.50 -13.29
N LEU A 395 15.20 -58.92 -12.24
CA LEU A 395 13.79 -59.33 -12.29
C LEU A 395 12.82 -58.17 -12.42
N MET A 396 13.16 -57.00 -11.86
CA MET A 396 12.28 -55.79 -11.97
C MET A 396 12.11 -55.30 -13.40
N ASN A 397 13.02 -55.68 -14.33
CA ASN A 397 13.00 -55.21 -15.72
C ASN A 397 12.29 -56.20 -16.68
N LEU A 398 11.80 -57.30 -16.17
CA LEU A 398 11.09 -58.26 -17.02
C LEU A 398 9.76 -57.68 -17.50
N PRO A 399 9.40 -57.89 -18.78
CA PRO A 399 8.13 -57.44 -19.30
C PRO A 399 6.98 -58.17 -18.59
N ILE A 400 5.90 -57.48 -18.25
CA ILE A 400 4.67 -57.96 -17.60
C ILE A 400 4.91 -58.40 -16.16
N ILE A 401 5.77 -59.42 -15.91
CA ILE A 401 5.98 -59.99 -14.57
C ILE A 401 6.89 -59.17 -13.67
N GLY A 402 7.67 -58.20 -14.23
CA GLY A 402 8.54 -57.31 -13.43
C GLY A 402 7.80 -56.48 -12.40
N VAL A 403 6.49 -56.27 -12.56
CA VAL A 403 5.65 -55.53 -11.56
C VAL A 403 5.58 -56.30 -10.23
N LEU A 404 5.70 -57.64 -10.23
CA LEU A 404 5.70 -58.48 -9.03
C LEU A 404 6.99 -58.36 -8.19
N PHE A 405 8.07 -57.82 -8.79
CA PHE A 405 9.41 -57.73 -8.18
C PHE A 405 9.87 -56.32 -7.94
N ARG A 406 8.94 -55.35 -8.04
CA ARG A 406 9.23 -53.94 -7.80
C ARG A 406 8.12 -53.23 -7.05
N SER A 407 8.48 -52.23 -6.27
CA SER A 407 7.58 -51.20 -5.76
C SER A 407 7.73 -49.93 -6.55
N ARG A 408 6.64 -49.27 -6.80
CA ARG A 408 6.60 -47.93 -7.40
C ARG A 408 5.95 -46.96 -6.40
N ASP A 409 6.65 -45.90 -6.09
CA ASP A 409 6.20 -44.81 -5.25
C ASP A 409 6.21 -43.53 -6.06
N TYR A 410 5.04 -42.93 -6.20
CA TYR A 410 4.84 -41.68 -6.93
C TYR A 410 4.17 -40.68 -6.03
N GLN A 411 4.81 -39.51 -5.91
CA GLN A 411 4.32 -38.37 -5.16
C GLN A 411 4.32 -37.13 -6.04
N ARG A 412 3.19 -36.44 -6.10
CA ARG A 412 3.03 -35.16 -6.77
C ARG A 412 2.46 -34.17 -5.79
N GLU A 413 3.11 -33.02 -5.69
CA GLU A 413 2.70 -31.90 -4.87
C GLU A 413 2.68 -30.65 -5.73
N GLU A 414 1.56 -29.95 -5.75
CA GLU A 414 1.35 -28.70 -6.46
C GLU A 414 0.88 -27.65 -5.47
N THR A 415 1.57 -26.53 -5.42
CA THR A 415 1.22 -25.40 -4.58
C THR A 415 1.07 -24.16 -5.44
N GLU A 416 -0.07 -23.52 -5.32
CA GLU A 416 -0.40 -22.24 -5.98
C GLU A 416 -0.64 -21.20 -4.89
N LEU A 417 0.16 -20.14 -4.85
CA LEU A 417 0.03 -19.00 -3.95
C LEU A 417 -0.25 -17.76 -4.74
N MET A 418 -1.22 -16.97 -4.29
CA MET A 418 -1.53 -15.65 -4.83
C MET A 418 -1.79 -14.66 -3.69
N ILE A 419 -1.13 -13.50 -3.75
CA ILE A 419 -1.34 -12.38 -2.85
C ILE A 419 -1.89 -11.23 -3.66
N THR A 420 -3.09 -10.75 -3.29
CA THR A 420 -3.73 -9.61 -3.94
C THR A 420 -3.95 -8.48 -2.95
N ALA A 421 -3.92 -7.25 -3.46
CA ALA A 421 -4.19 -6.05 -2.67
C ALA A 421 -5.26 -5.20 -3.36
N THR A 422 -6.18 -4.66 -2.55
CA THR A 422 -7.27 -3.79 -2.98
C THR A 422 -7.38 -2.62 -2.03
N PRO A 423 -7.05 -1.39 -2.45
CA PRO A 423 -7.25 -0.19 -1.65
C PRO A 423 -8.65 0.39 -1.83
N TYR A 424 -9.18 1.00 -0.77
CA TYR A 424 -10.42 1.76 -0.77
C TYR A 424 -10.20 3.10 -0.06
N ILE A 425 -10.74 4.19 -0.60
CA ILE A 425 -10.82 5.45 0.14
C ILE A 425 -11.96 5.28 1.14
N ALA A 426 -11.62 5.31 2.43
CA ALA A 426 -12.56 5.10 3.53
C ALA A 426 -13.15 6.43 4.00
N LYS A 427 -14.45 6.42 4.27
CA LYS A 427 -15.16 7.52 4.92
C LYS A 427 -15.59 7.08 6.32
N PRO A 428 -15.56 7.96 7.32
CA PRO A 428 -16.06 7.62 8.64
C PRO A 428 -17.58 7.33 8.57
N MET A 429 -18.00 6.25 9.21
CA MET A 429 -19.41 5.86 9.34
C MET A 429 -19.93 6.17 10.74
N GLN A 430 -21.26 6.24 10.89
CA GLN A 430 -21.87 6.39 12.22
C GLN A 430 -21.77 5.07 13.01
N PRO A 431 -21.60 5.13 14.33
CA PRO A 431 -21.49 3.91 15.16
C PRO A 431 -22.66 2.94 15.02
N THR A 432 -23.84 3.45 14.66
CA THR A 432 -25.07 2.66 14.47
C THR A 432 -25.09 1.87 13.15
N GLU A 433 -24.23 2.23 12.19
CA GLU A 433 -24.12 1.57 10.88
C GLU A 433 -23.09 0.44 10.90
N VAL A 434 -22.24 0.41 11.93
CA VAL A 434 -21.18 -0.60 12.07
C VAL A 434 -21.77 -1.86 12.67
N GLN A 435 -21.85 -2.93 11.88
CA GLN A 435 -22.23 -4.26 12.35
C GLN A 435 -21.02 -4.97 12.96
N ARG A 436 -21.15 -5.39 14.22
CA ARG A 436 -20.10 -6.14 14.92
C ARG A 436 -20.31 -7.64 14.72
N PRO A 437 -19.24 -8.45 14.71
CA PRO A 437 -19.34 -9.90 14.60
C PRO A 437 -20.13 -10.54 15.75
N ASP A 438 -20.21 -9.88 16.90
CA ASP A 438 -20.90 -10.34 18.11
C ASP A 438 -22.34 -9.81 18.27
N ASP A 439 -22.81 -8.93 17.38
CA ASP A 439 -24.16 -8.33 17.47
C ASP A 439 -25.31 -9.38 17.44
N GLY A 440 -25.04 -10.56 16.88
CA GLY A 440 -25.98 -11.69 16.86
C GLY A 440 -25.72 -12.75 17.92
N PHE A 441 -24.74 -12.57 18.81
CA PHE A 441 -24.40 -13.55 19.83
C PHE A 441 -25.10 -13.25 21.16
N VAL A 442 -25.99 -14.13 21.59
CA VAL A 442 -26.64 -14.07 22.90
C VAL A 442 -26.42 -15.40 23.59
N GLU A 443 -25.80 -15.38 24.77
CA GLU A 443 -25.54 -16.58 25.56
C GLU A 443 -26.85 -17.32 25.90
N THR A 444 -26.81 -18.64 25.76
CA THR A 444 -27.92 -19.52 26.14
C THR A 444 -27.88 -19.78 27.63
N HIS A 445 -29.07 -19.91 28.25
CA HIS A 445 -29.15 -20.38 29.63
C HIS A 445 -28.72 -21.85 29.73
N ASP A 446 -28.12 -22.23 30.87
CA ASP A 446 -27.59 -23.59 31.11
C ASP A 446 -28.58 -24.72 30.78
N SER A 447 -29.85 -24.51 31.08
CA SER A 447 -30.91 -25.47 30.78
C SER A 447 -31.07 -25.72 29.25
N GLN A 448 -30.89 -24.69 28.44
CA GLN A 448 -30.99 -24.79 26.97
C GLN A 448 -29.71 -25.34 26.34
N ALA A 449 -28.56 -24.94 26.93
CA ALA A 449 -27.27 -25.47 26.49
C ALA A 449 -27.13 -26.95 26.74
N ILE A 450 -27.51 -27.43 27.96
CA ILE A 450 -27.36 -28.82 28.39
C ILE A 450 -28.44 -29.74 27.77
N LEU A 451 -29.74 -29.32 27.83
CA LEU A 451 -30.84 -30.16 27.34
C LEU A 451 -31.05 -30.16 25.84
N LEU A 452 -30.75 -29.03 25.17
CA LEU A 452 -31.01 -28.84 23.74
C LEU A 452 -29.75 -28.69 22.91
N GLY A 453 -28.56 -28.70 23.51
CA GLY A 453 -27.27 -28.51 22.83
C GLY A 453 -27.14 -27.17 22.09
N ARG A 454 -27.85 -26.15 22.56
CA ARG A 454 -27.84 -24.82 21.92
C ARG A 454 -26.63 -24.02 22.35
N LEU A 455 -25.86 -23.54 21.39
CA LEU A 455 -24.69 -22.69 21.62
C LEU A 455 -25.05 -21.21 21.69
N ASN A 456 -26.21 -20.81 21.11
CA ASN A 456 -26.63 -19.41 21.04
C ASN A 456 -28.18 -19.33 21.17
N LYS A 457 -28.69 -18.36 21.93
CA LYS A 457 -30.12 -18.16 22.16
C LYS A 457 -30.89 -17.77 20.89
N ILE A 458 -30.26 -17.05 19.97
CA ILE A 458 -30.89 -16.56 18.71
C ILE A 458 -31.18 -17.71 17.75
N TYR A 459 -30.34 -18.73 17.69
CA TYR A 459 -30.51 -19.90 16.82
C TYR A 459 -31.52 -20.93 17.35
N GLY A 460 -32.51 -20.52 18.10
CA GLY A 460 -33.41 -21.46 18.67
C GLY A 460 -34.76 -20.98 19.17
N SER A 461 -35.11 -19.73 19.05
CA SER A 461 -36.48 -19.28 19.34
C SER A 461 -37.36 -19.45 18.12
N GLY A 462 -38.13 -20.54 18.08
CA GLY A 462 -39.24 -20.66 17.14
C GLY A 462 -40.24 -19.52 17.40
N GLY A 463 -40.48 -18.63 16.44
CA GLY A 463 -41.57 -17.66 16.46
C GLY A 463 -41.23 -16.18 16.27
N GLY A 464 -39.96 -15.79 16.24
CA GLY A 464 -39.58 -14.44 15.79
C GLY A 464 -39.19 -14.41 14.31
N PRO A 465 -39.26 -13.24 13.62
CA PRO A 465 -38.64 -13.16 12.30
C PRO A 465 -37.17 -13.57 12.48
N VAL A 466 -36.81 -14.69 11.83
CA VAL A 466 -35.41 -15.13 11.77
C VAL A 466 -34.61 -13.92 11.31
N PRO A 467 -33.62 -13.42 12.07
CA PRO A 467 -32.71 -12.41 11.55
C PRO A 467 -32.23 -13.02 10.23
N GLN A 468 -32.43 -12.32 9.13
CA GLN A 468 -32.07 -12.83 7.81
C GLN A 468 -30.66 -13.35 7.95
N ALA A 469 -30.48 -14.65 7.68
CA ALA A 469 -29.18 -15.30 7.77
C ALA A 469 -28.18 -14.38 7.08
N TYR A 470 -27.18 -13.96 7.84
CA TYR A 470 -26.14 -13.04 7.38
C TYR A 470 -25.66 -13.51 6.00
N LYS A 471 -26.12 -12.84 4.95
CA LYS A 471 -25.74 -13.09 3.57
C LYS A 471 -24.57 -12.21 3.12
N GLY A 472 -24.09 -11.34 3.99
CA GLY A 472 -22.95 -10.47 3.75
C GLY A 472 -21.63 -11.18 3.98
N ARG A 473 -20.58 -10.69 3.33
CA ARG A 473 -19.21 -11.09 3.63
C ARG A 473 -18.86 -10.58 5.03
N VAL A 474 -18.28 -11.45 5.87
CA VAL A 474 -17.77 -11.05 7.18
C VAL A 474 -16.62 -10.07 6.96
N GLY A 475 -16.76 -8.82 7.42
CA GLY A 475 -15.73 -7.79 7.30
C GLY A 475 -16.33 -6.38 7.13
N PHE A 476 -15.49 -5.37 7.21
CA PHE A 476 -15.84 -3.94 7.16
C PHE A 476 -16.22 -3.42 5.75
N ILE A 477 -16.47 -4.29 4.80
CA ILE A 477 -16.80 -3.92 3.43
C ILE A 477 -18.28 -4.14 3.24
N ALA A 478 -19.04 -3.06 3.32
CA ALA A 478 -20.38 -2.98 2.74
C ALA A 478 -20.21 -2.64 1.25
N ASP A 479 -20.87 -3.43 0.37
CA ASP A 479 -20.93 -3.13 -1.06
C ASP A 479 -21.64 -1.80 -1.33
#